data_ffbde9376853feefb1c57558f9213226
#
_entry.id   ffbde9376853feefb1c57558f9213226
#
_cell.length_a   1.000
_cell.length_b   1.000
_cell.length_c   1.000
_cell.angle_alpha   90.00
_cell.angle_beta   90.00
_cell.angle_gamma   90.00
#
_symmetry.space_group_name_H-M   'P 1'
#
loop_
_entity.id
_entity.type
_entity.pdbx_description
1 polymer ?
#
loop_
_entity_poly.entity_id
_entity_poly.type
_entity_poly.pdbx_seq_one_letter_code
_entity_poly.pdbx_strand_id
1 'polypeptide(L)'
;MAGTTSIEKSEILSRLLDKEGIKHNVLNAKNHEKEAEIIAQAGKFGAVTVATNMAGRGTDIMLGGNAEFLAKNDLKKAGFTPDLIAEATGFAETDNETILKARKMFSDAEDKYRKELAPEADKVREAGGLFILGTERHESRRIDNQLRGRSGRQGDPGESRFYLCMEDDIMRLFGTERMQKMMETLKIDDDTPIDAKILSGAIENAQKKVESKNFQARKNTLEYDDM
;
A
#
# COMPACT_ATOMS: atom_id res chain seq x y z
N MET A 1 2.98 5.45 -4.05
CA MET A 1 3.12 4.77 -2.74
C MET A 1 4.28 3.80 -2.81
N ALA A 2 5.22 3.83 -1.84
CA ALA A 2 6.37 2.93 -1.77
C ALA A 2 6.12 1.85 -0.69
N GLY A 3 6.25 0.58 -1.07
CA GLY A 3 6.09 -0.57 -0.19
C GLY A 3 7.45 -1.15 0.22
N THR A 4 7.67 -1.35 1.51
CA THR A 4 8.88 -1.94 2.08
C THR A 4 8.52 -3.21 2.87
N THR A 5 9.47 -4.11 3.06
CA THR A 5 9.24 -5.38 3.76
C THR A 5 9.41 -5.27 5.28
N SER A 6 10.12 -4.25 5.77
CA SER A 6 10.35 -4.05 7.20
C SER A 6 10.18 -2.59 7.63
N ILE A 7 10.00 -2.40 8.95
CA ILE A 7 9.92 -1.07 9.57
C ILE A 7 11.25 -0.32 9.38
N GLU A 8 12.38 -0.99 9.59
CA GLU A 8 13.72 -0.41 9.44
C GLU A 8 13.95 0.12 8.02
N LYS A 9 13.60 -0.65 6.99
CA LYS A 9 13.69 -0.23 5.59
C LYS A 9 12.76 0.96 5.29
N SER A 10 11.58 1.01 5.90
CA SER A 10 10.68 2.16 5.77
C SER A 10 11.28 3.43 6.37
N GLU A 11 11.98 3.32 7.52
CA GLU A 11 12.66 4.44 8.17
C GLU A 11 13.91 4.90 7.40
N ILE A 12 14.64 3.96 6.78
CA ILE A 12 15.79 4.30 5.91
C ILE A 12 15.30 5.08 4.68
N LEU A 13 14.27 4.57 4.01
CA LEU A 13 13.68 5.24 2.84
C LEU A 13 13.13 6.61 3.20
N SER A 14 12.46 6.75 4.35
CA SER A 14 11.97 8.03 4.85
C SER A 14 13.11 9.03 5.01
N ARG A 15 14.20 8.65 5.66
CA ARG A 15 15.39 9.53 5.81
C ARG A 15 16.01 9.94 4.49
N LEU A 16 16.01 9.07 3.49
CA LEU A 16 16.49 9.39 2.15
C LEU A 16 15.58 10.41 1.46
N LEU A 17 14.26 10.22 1.56
CA LEU A 17 13.28 11.17 1.02
C LEU A 17 13.37 12.54 1.70
N ASP A 18 13.62 12.58 3.02
CA ASP A 18 13.85 13.82 3.76
C ASP A 18 15.10 14.57 3.26
N LYS A 19 16.20 13.84 3.00
CA LYS A 19 17.42 14.43 2.43
C LYS A 19 17.20 15.06 1.05
N GLU A 20 16.36 14.44 0.24
CA GLU A 20 15.97 14.94 -1.07
C GLU A 20 14.85 16.00 -1.01
N GLY A 21 14.39 16.37 0.17
CA GLY A 21 13.33 17.37 0.38
C GLY A 21 11.94 16.90 -0.09
N ILE A 22 11.72 15.60 -0.25
CA ILE A 22 10.46 15.03 -0.71
C ILE A 22 9.52 14.86 0.48
N LYS A 23 8.44 15.64 0.52
CA LYS A 23 7.38 15.50 1.53
C LYS A 23 6.71 14.13 1.40
N HIS A 24 6.62 13.38 2.49
CA HIS A 24 6.04 12.05 2.50
C HIS A 24 5.40 11.73 3.86
N ASN A 25 4.56 10.69 3.85
CA ASN A 25 4.00 10.10 5.07
C ASN A 25 4.56 8.69 5.25
N VAL A 26 4.78 8.28 6.51
CA VAL A 26 5.25 6.93 6.83
C VAL A 26 4.13 6.17 7.53
N LEU A 27 3.84 4.99 7.00
CA LEU A 27 2.83 4.05 7.47
C LEU A 27 3.50 2.76 7.91
N ASN A 28 3.70 2.62 9.21
CA ASN A 28 4.24 1.41 9.82
C ASN A 28 3.54 1.15 11.15
N ALA A 29 3.83 0.01 11.78
CA ALA A 29 3.20 -0.38 13.04
C ALA A 29 3.40 0.62 14.20
N LYS A 30 4.36 1.54 14.12
CA LYS A 30 4.58 2.59 15.12
C LYS A 30 3.57 3.74 15.01
N ASN A 31 2.94 3.92 13.83
CA ASN A 31 2.05 5.05 13.52
C ASN A 31 0.59 4.63 13.28
N HIS A 32 0.15 3.59 13.97
CA HIS A 32 -1.16 2.96 13.74
C HIS A 32 -2.35 3.91 13.92
N GLU A 33 -2.28 4.85 14.87
CA GLU A 33 -3.38 5.80 15.15
C GLU A 33 -3.71 6.73 13.98
N LYS A 34 -2.73 7.04 13.13
CA LYS A 34 -2.90 7.93 11.97
C LYS A 34 -3.08 7.18 10.65
N GLU A 35 -3.13 5.86 10.70
CA GLU A 35 -3.16 5.02 9.50
C GLU A 35 -4.33 5.37 8.57
N ALA A 36 -5.54 5.44 9.11
CA ALA A 36 -6.73 5.76 8.34
C ALA A 36 -6.67 7.15 7.68
N GLU A 37 -6.12 8.14 8.40
CA GLU A 37 -5.94 9.50 7.88
C GLU A 37 -4.93 9.55 6.73
N ILE A 38 -3.79 8.90 6.91
CA ILE A 38 -2.72 8.85 5.90
C ILE A 38 -3.22 8.12 4.64
N ILE A 39 -3.89 6.98 4.80
CA ILE A 39 -4.44 6.22 3.67
C ILE A 39 -5.51 7.00 2.93
N ALA A 40 -6.41 7.67 3.65
CA ALA A 40 -7.46 8.47 3.05
C ALA A 40 -6.92 9.60 2.15
N GLN A 41 -5.70 10.05 2.39
CA GLN A 41 -5.05 11.12 1.63
C GLN A 41 -3.92 10.62 0.71
N ALA A 42 -3.63 9.32 0.71
CA ALA A 42 -2.54 8.75 -0.09
C ALA A 42 -2.76 8.82 -1.62
N GLY A 43 -4.01 8.99 -2.04
CA GLY A 43 -4.38 9.13 -3.46
C GLY A 43 -4.35 10.56 -4.00
N LYS A 44 -3.94 11.54 -3.21
CA LYS A 44 -3.81 12.94 -3.67
C LYS A 44 -2.69 13.11 -4.67
N PHE A 45 -2.82 14.12 -5.52
CA PHE A 45 -1.78 14.46 -6.49
C PHE A 45 -0.46 14.83 -5.80
N GLY A 46 0.64 14.20 -6.23
CA GLY A 46 1.95 14.40 -5.63
C GLY A 46 2.15 13.80 -4.22
N ALA A 47 1.15 13.11 -3.66
CA ALA A 47 1.29 12.47 -2.36
C ALA A 47 2.27 11.30 -2.42
N VAL A 48 3.24 11.30 -1.51
CA VAL A 48 4.19 10.19 -1.32
C VAL A 48 3.91 9.52 0.02
N THR A 49 3.69 8.21 0.00
CA THR A 49 3.47 7.41 1.20
C THR A 49 4.42 6.22 1.20
N VAL A 50 5.22 6.09 2.24
CA VAL A 50 6.06 4.92 2.51
C VAL A 50 5.31 4.01 3.46
N ALA A 51 5.06 2.77 3.08
CA ALA A 51 4.30 1.84 3.89
C ALA A 51 5.00 0.50 4.05
N THR A 52 4.97 -0.07 5.23
CA THR A 52 5.24 -1.49 5.38
C THR A 52 4.07 -2.28 4.83
N ASN A 53 4.37 -3.47 4.33
CA ASN A 53 3.47 -4.37 3.61
C ASN A 53 2.05 -4.52 4.20
N MET A 54 1.93 -4.57 5.53
CA MET A 54 0.65 -4.81 6.22
C MET A 54 -0.15 -3.53 6.49
N ALA A 55 0.46 -2.37 6.37
CA ALA A 55 -0.17 -1.09 6.68
C ALA A 55 -1.22 -0.71 5.61
N GLY A 56 -2.36 -0.21 6.05
CA GLY A 56 -3.48 0.20 5.20
C GLY A 56 -4.25 -0.97 4.57
N ARG A 57 -4.16 -2.17 5.11
CA ARG A 57 -4.93 -3.31 4.63
C ARG A 57 -6.42 -3.12 4.94
N GLY A 58 -7.27 -3.39 3.93
CA GLY A 58 -8.72 -3.26 4.07
C GLY A 58 -9.27 -1.86 3.79
N THR A 59 -8.40 -0.87 3.52
CA THR A 59 -8.84 0.48 3.15
C THR A 59 -8.49 0.77 1.70
N ASP A 60 -9.44 1.30 0.93
CA ASP A 60 -9.21 1.73 -0.44
C ASP A 60 -8.51 3.09 -0.49
N ILE A 61 -7.59 3.23 -1.45
CA ILE A 61 -6.93 4.49 -1.77
C ILE A 61 -7.73 5.13 -2.92
N MET A 62 -8.49 6.17 -2.59
CA MET A 62 -9.28 6.92 -3.55
C MET A 62 -8.41 7.99 -4.22
N LEU A 63 -8.42 8.04 -5.57
CA LEU A 63 -7.69 9.09 -6.30
C LEU A 63 -8.27 10.45 -5.98
N GLY A 64 -7.39 11.44 -5.72
CA GLY A 64 -7.76 12.77 -5.27
C GLY A 64 -8.01 12.89 -3.75
N GLY A 65 -8.22 11.76 -3.05
CA GLY A 65 -8.53 11.72 -1.60
C GLY A 65 -9.89 11.11 -1.32
N ASN A 66 -10.17 10.84 -0.05
CA ASN A 66 -11.39 10.17 0.40
C ASN A 66 -12.40 11.17 0.99
N ALA A 67 -13.47 11.46 0.22
CA ALA A 67 -14.52 12.39 0.62
C ALA A 67 -15.30 11.90 1.85
N GLU A 68 -15.59 10.59 1.91
CA GLU A 68 -16.27 9.96 3.05
C GLU A 68 -15.49 10.16 4.37
N PHE A 69 -14.17 9.97 4.32
CA PHE A 69 -13.30 10.17 5.48
C PHE A 69 -13.33 11.63 5.96
N LEU A 70 -13.30 12.60 5.04
CA LEU A 70 -13.37 14.01 5.36
C LEU A 70 -14.73 14.37 5.97
N ALA A 71 -15.82 13.86 5.41
CA ALA A 71 -17.17 14.06 5.95
C ALA A 71 -17.31 13.47 7.36
N LYS A 72 -16.81 12.26 7.62
CA LYS A 72 -16.77 11.67 8.96
C LYS A 72 -15.99 12.51 9.96
N ASN A 73 -14.87 13.10 9.52
CA ASN A 73 -14.09 14.00 10.38
C ASN A 73 -14.86 15.28 10.73
N ASP A 74 -15.66 15.82 9.81
CA ASP A 74 -16.46 16.99 10.07
C ASP A 74 -17.58 16.69 11.09
N LEU A 75 -18.19 15.50 11.01
CA LEU A 75 -19.14 15.05 12.03
C LEU A 75 -18.47 14.93 13.42
N LYS A 76 -17.25 14.36 13.47
CA LYS A 76 -16.48 14.29 14.72
C LYS A 76 -16.22 15.68 15.31
N LYS A 77 -15.80 16.64 14.48
CA LYS A 77 -15.58 18.03 14.90
C LYS A 77 -16.87 18.71 15.37
N ALA A 78 -18.02 18.33 14.80
CA ALA A 78 -19.34 18.81 15.21
C ALA A 78 -19.86 18.17 16.53
N GLY A 79 -19.05 17.26 17.12
CA GLY A 79 -19.37 16.65 18.43
C GLY A 79 -20.21 15.36 18.34
N PHE A 80 -20.38 14.76 17.15
CA PHE A 80 -21.08 13.48 17.04
C PHE A 80 -20.20 12.34 17.56
N THR A 81 -20.82 11.42 18.30
CA THR A 81 -20.12 10.23 18.82
C THR A 81 -19.79 9.24 17.70
N PRO A 82 -18.79 8.37 17.88
CA PRO A 82 -18.45 7.34 16.88
C PRO A 82 -19.65 6.46 16.50
N ASP A 83 -20.51 6.11 17.46
CA ASP A 83 -21.71 5.30 17.22
C ASP A 83 -22.71 6.04 16.34
N LEU A 84 -22.96 7.33 16.59
CA LEU A 84 -23.83 8.16 15.75
C LEU A 84 -23.26 8.34 14.33
N ILE A 85 -21.92 8.42 14.18
CA ILE A 85 -21.28 8.49 12.87
C ILE A 85 -21.46 7.16 12.12
N ALA A 86 -21.33 6.02 12.79
CA ALA A 86 -21.61 4.72 12.22
C ALA A 86 -23.06 4.59 11.74
N GLU A 87 -24.03 5.02 12.57
CA GLU A 87 -25.45 5.06 12.22
C GLU A 87 -25.75 6.06 11.07
N ALA A 88 -25.06 7.18 11.03
CA ALA A 88 -25.19 8.18 9.95
C ALA A 88 -24.73 7.64 8.60
N THR A 89 -23.73 6.76 8.58
CA THR A 89 -23.21 6.11 7.36
C THR A 89 -23.92 4.78 7.03
N GLY A 90 -24.79 4.31 7.93
CA GLY A 90 -25.59 3.10 7.73
C GLY A 90 -26.84 3.35 6.89
N PHE A 91 -27.39 2.25 6.32
CA PHE A 91 -28.60 2.27 5.49
C PHE A 91 -29.86 1.82 6.24
N ALA A 92 -29.76 1.51 7.55
CA ALA A 92 -30.91 1.05 8.33
C ALA A 92 -31.98 2.14 8.42
N GLU A 93 -33.25 1.79 8.25
CA GLU A 93 -34.36 2.71 8.47
C GLU A 93 -34.42 3.15 9.94
N THR A 94 -34.64 4.43 10.17
CA THR A 94 -34.70 5.02 11.53
C THR A 94 -35.58 6.25 11.53
N ASP A 95 -36.35 6.40 12.60
CA ASP A 95 -37.16 7.61 12.87
C ASP A 95 -36.46 8.55 13.89
N ASN A 96 -35.24 8.23 14.30
CA ASN A 96 -34.48 9.02 15.24
C ASN A 96 -33.97 10.31 14.58
N GLU A 97 -34.55 11.46 15.02
CA GLU A 97 -34.21 12.78 14.47
C GLU A 97 -32.72 13.11 14.54
N THR A 98 -32.00 12.65 15.57
CA THR A 98 -30.56 12.89 15.71
C THR A 98 -29.78 12.15 14.65
N ILE A 99 -30.15 10.89 14.35
CA ILE A 99 -29.51 10.09 13.30
C ILE A 99 -29.85 10.68 11.93
N LEU A 100 -31.09 11.09 11.69
CA LEU A 100 -31.51 11.74 10.44
C LEU A 100 -30.74 13.04 10.19
N LYS A 101 -30.56 13.86 11.24
CA LYS A 101 -29.73 15.08 11.16
C LYS A 101 -28.28 14.77 10.84
N ALA A 102 -27.70 13.76 11.50
CA ALA A 102 -26.33 13.31 11.23
C ALA A 102 -26.17 12.79 9.80
N ARG A 103 -27.12 12.00 9.28
CA ARG A 103 -27.15 11.52 7.89
C ARG A 103 -27.17 12.66 6.87
N LYS A 104 -28.04 13.65 7.10
CA LYS A 104 -28.10 14.81 6.21
C LYS A 104 -26.78 15.57 6.22
N MET A 105 -26.23 15.85 7.40
CA MET A 105 -24.95 16.54 7.52
C MET A 105 -23.80 15.75 6.86
N PHE A 106 -23.79 14.43 7.01
CA PHE A 106 -22.83 13.56 6.38
C PHE A 106 -22.92 13.62 4.84
N SER A 107 -24.13 13.44 4.30
CA SER A 107 -24.39 13.46 2.86
C SER A 107 -24.03 14.82 2.26
N ASP A 108 -24.44 15.92 2.88
CA ASP A 108 -24.12 17.27 2.40
C ASP A 108 -22.59 17.53 2.42
N ALA A 109 -21.89 17.06 3.45
CA ALA A 109 -20.44 17.16 3.55
C ALA A 109 -19.73 16.27 2.54
N GLU A 110 -20.17 15.02 2.37
CA GLU A 110 -19.59 14.09 1.40
C GLU A 110 -19.74 14.60 -0.04
N ASP A 111 -20.93 15.08 -0.42
CA ASP A 111 -21.19 15.64 -1.75
C ASP A 111 -20.34 16.89 -2.02
N LYS A 112 -20.15 17.73 -1.00
CA LYS A 112 -19.25 18.88 -1.08
C LYS A 112 -17.82 18.43 -1.37
N TYR A 113 -17.27 17.53 -0.54
CA TYR A 113 -15.90 17.05 -0.71
C TYR A 113 -15.71 16.27 -2.01
N ARG A 114 -16.69 15.48 -2.44
CA ARG A 114 -16.66 14.79 -3.74
C ARG A 114 -16.50 15.76 -4.90
N LYS A 115 -17.21 16.88 -4.88
CA LYS A 115 -17.08 17.95 -5.90
C LYS A 115 -15.73 18.67 -5.81
N GLU A 116 -15.25 18.94 -4.62
CA GLU A 116 -13.95 19.61 -4.39
C GLU A 116 -12.77 18.74 -4.83
N LEU A 117 -12.84 17.43 -4.58
CA LEU A 117 -11.76 16.47 -4.89
C LEU A 117 -11.77 15.97 -6.35
N ALA A 118 -12.89 16.10 -7.07
CA ALA A 118 -13.00 15.61 -8.44
C ALA A 118 -11.93 16.15 -9.39
N PRO A 119 -11.62 17.47 -9.42
CA PRO A 119 -10.56 17.99 -10.30
C PRO A 119 -9.16 17.48 -9.95
N GLU A 120 -8.91 17.17 -8.68
CA GLU A 120 -7.65 16.58 -8.24
C GLU A 120 -7.57 15.10 -8.63
N ALA A 121 -8.66 14.37 -8.49
CA ALA A 121 -8.76 12.97 -8.94
C ALA A 121 -8.51 12.85 -10.45
N ASP A 122 -9.05 13.76 -11.26
CA ASP A 122 -8.84 13.77 -12.70
C ASP A 122 -7.36 14.03 -13.04
N LYS A 123 -6.70 14.98 -12.38
CA LYS A 123 -5.25 15.19 -12.54
C LYS A 123 -4.43 13.95 -12.22
N VAL A 124 -4.80 13.21 -11.17
CA VAL A 124 -4.12 11.95 -10.82
C VAL A 124 -4.35 10.89 -11.89
N ARG A 125 -5.57 10.78 -12.45
CA ARG A 125 -5.88 9.85 -13.56
C ARG A 125 -5.10 10.19 -14.82
N GLU A 126 -5.03 11.46 -15.17
CA GLU A 126 -4.24 11.94 -16.32
C GLU A 126 -2.74 11.67 -16.17
N ALA A 127 -2.24 11.72 -14.93
CA ALA A 127 -0.86 11.36 -14.61
C ALA A 127 -0.57 9.84 -14.60
N GLY A 128 -1.60 9.01 -14.89
CA GLY A 128 -1.48 7.54 -14.91
C GLY A 128 -1.96 6.85 -13.64
N GLY A 129 -2.60 7.57 -12.71
CA GLY A 129 -3.20 7.04 -11.49
C GLY A 129 -2.20 6.78 -10.36
N LEU A 130 -2.53 5.83 -9.48
CA LEU A 130 -1.67 5.49 -8.34
C LEU A 130 -0.47 4.66 -8.78
N PHE A 131 0.73 5.18 -8.57
CA PHE A 131 1.98 4.46 -8.80
C PHE A 131 2.39 3.71 -7.53
N ILE A 132 2.59 2.39 -7.65
CA ILE A 132 3.07 1.52 -6.57
C ILE A 132 4.52 1.13 -6.85
N LEU A 133 5.39 1.44 -5.89
CA LEU A 133 6.79 1.09 -5.92
C LEU A 133 7.07 0.05 -4.84
N GLY A 134 7.55 -1.13 -5.20
CA GLY A 134 8.10 -2.10 -4.28
C GLY A 134 9.62 -1.98 -4.23
N THR A 135 10.21 -1.85 -3.05
CA THR A 135 11.67 -1.74 -2.87
C THR A 135 12.37 -3.08 -2.91
N GLU A 136 11.61 -4.16 -2.80
CA GLU A 136 12.08 -5.55 -2.80
C GLU A 136 10.90 -6.51 -2.96
N ARG A 137 11.18 -7.80 -3.14
CA ARG A 137 10.15 -8.85 -3.13
C ARG A 137 9.91 -9.36 -1.72
N HIS A 138 8.65 -9.64 -1.43
CA HIS A 138 8.26 -10.35 -0.21
C HIS A 138 8.47 -11.87 -0.35
N GLU A 139 8.51 -12.56 0.76
CA GLU A 139 8.62 -14.02 0.80
C GLU A 139 7.46 -14.76 0.10
N SER A 140 6.33 -14.10 -0.07
CA SER A 140 5.16 -14.65 -0.76
C SER A 140 4.69 -13.75 -1.88
N ARG A 141 4.50 -14.34 -3.07
CA ARG A 141 3.92 -13.67 -4.24
C ARG A 141 2.54 -13.08 -3.94
N ARG A 142 1.78 -13.69 -3.04
CA ARG A 142 0.48 -13.17 -2.61
C ARG A 142 0.60 -11.79 -1.99
N ILE A 143 1.65 -11.55 -1.22
CA ILE A 143 1.89 -10.26 -0.56
C ILE A 143 2.28 -9.20 -1.61
N ASP A 144 3.15 -9.56 -2.55
CA ASP A 144 3.49 -8.67 -3.68
C ASP A 144 2.24 -8.28 -4.49
N ASN A 145 1.37 -9.25 -4.74
CA ASN A 145 0.12 -9.00 -5.46
C ASN A 145 -0.86 -8.13 -4.65
N GLN A 146 -0.88 -8.23 -3.32
CA GLN A 146 -1.65 -7.33 -2.46
C GLN A 146 -1.13 -5.90 -2.53
N LEU A 147 0.19 -5.72 -2.61
CA LEU A 147 0.80 -4.40 -2.81
C LEU A 147 0.46 -3.84 -4.19
N ARG A 148 0.65 -4.63 -5.26
CA ARG A 148 0.26 -4.25 -6.63
C ARG A 148 -1.22 -3.90 -6.75
N GLY A 149 -2.08 -4.69 -6.12
CA GLY A 149 -3.53 -4.52 -6.15
C GLY A 149 -4.06 -3.31 -5.38
N ARG A 150 -3.20 -2.47 -4.84
CA ARG A 150 -3.58 -1.14 -4.34
C ARG A 150 -3.74 -0.11 -5.46
N SER A 151 -3.12 -0.36 -6.61
CA SER A 151 -3.23 0.41 -7.84
C SER A 151 -4.33 -0.18 -8.75
N GLY A 152 -4.89 0.64 -9.63
CA GLY A 152 -5.86 0.19 -10.63
C GLY A 152 -7.21 -0.26 -10.06
N ARG A 153 -7.60 0.24 -8.88
CA ARG A 153 -8.89 -0.07 -8.27
C ARG A 153 -10.02 0.71 -8.89
N GLN A 154 -11.22 0.16 -8.84
CA GLN A 154 -12.46 0.79 -9.34
C GLN A 154 -12.42 1.22 -10.81
N GLY A 155 -11.54 0.58 -11.61
CA GLY A 155 -11.36 0.93 -13.02
C GLY A 155 -10.44 2.13 -13.28
N ASP A 156 -9.86 2.72 -12.23
CA ASP A 156 -8.89 3.79 -12.37
C ASP A 156 -7.56 3.27 -12.97
N PRO A 157 -6.82 4.11 -13.71
CA PRO A 157 -5.48 3.77 -14.16
C PRO A 157 -4.52 3.59 -12.98
N GLY A 158 -3.44 2.86 -13.21
CA GLY A 158 -2.40 2.69 -12.21
C GLY A 158 -1.24 1.86 -12.70
N GLU A 159 -0.10 2.05 -12.10
CA GLU A 159 1.13 1.33 -12.42
C GLU A 159 1.77 0.74 -11.17
N SER A 160 2.45 -0.38 -11.32
CA SER A 160 3.27 -0.96 -10.24
C SER A 160 4.63 -1.38 -10.76
N ARG A 161 5.69 -1.03 -10.01
CA ARG A 161 7.05 -1.39 -10.35
C ARG A 161 7.81 -1.86 -9.11
N PHE A 162 8.61 -2.91 -9.27
CA PHE A 162 9.51 -3.39 -8.22
C PHE A 162 10.96 -3.09 -8.62
N TYR A 163 11.70 -2.52 -7.69
CA TYR A 163 13.13 -2.32 -7.79
C TYR A 163 13.78 -3.35 -6.87
N LEU A 164 14.64 -4.18 -7.44
CA LEU A 164 15.24 -5.31 -6.74
C LEU A 164 16.76 -5.17 -6.76
N CYS A 165 17.39 -5.56 -5.67
CA CYS A 165 18.81 -5.66 -5.54
C CYS A 165 19.24 -7.13 -5.44
N MET A 166 20.42 -7.47 -5.93
CA MET A 166 20.99 -8.81 -5.78
C MET A 166 21.30 -9.15 -4.31
N GLU A 167 21.42 -8.13 -3.48
CA GLU A 167 21.62 -8.26 -2.03
C GLU A 167 20.31 -8.48 -1.24
N ASP A 168 19.14 -8.37 -1.89
CA ASP A 168 17.86 -8.66 -1.25
C ASP A 168 17.83 -10.09 -0.71
N ASP A 169 17.20 -10.29 0.44
CA ASP A 169 17.20 -11.58 1.15
C ASP A 169 16.75 -12.76 0.27
N ILE A 170 15.74 -12.56 -0.57
CA ILE A 170 15.27 -13.59 -1.51
C ILE A 170 16.34 -13.93 -2.52
N MET A 171 17.05 -12.94 -3.04
CA MET A 171 18.08 -13.13 -4.03
C MET A 171 19.32 -13.78 -3.42
N ARG A 172 19.70 -13.35 -2.21
CA ARG A 172 20.84 -13.91 -1.46
C ARG A 172 20.64 -15.36 -1.05
N LEU A 173 19.42 -15.72 -0.59
CA LEU A 173 19.14 -17.07 -0.09
C LEU A 173 18.79 -18.09 -1.18
N PHE A 174 18.19 -17.63 -2.27
CA PHE A 174 17.61 -18.49 -3.30
C PHE A 174 18.00 -18.09 -4.72
N GLY A 175 18.78 -17.03 -4.87
CA GLY A 175 19.43 -16.67 -6.13
C GLY A 175 20.36 -17.81 -6.55
N THR A 176 20.32 -18.19 -7.82
CA THR A 176 21.15 -19.29 -8.32
C THR A 176 22.56 -18.78 -8.61
N GLU A 177 23.60 -19.58 -8.32
CA GLU A 177 24.99 -19.32 -8.76
C GLU A 177 25.08 -19.00 -10.27
N ARG A 178 24.16 -19.55 -11.04
CA ARG A 178 24.03 -19.29 -12.47
C ARG A 178 23.70 -17.82 -12.78
N MET A 179 22.92 -17.18 -11.91
CA MET A 179 22.55 -15.78 -12.05
C MET A 179 23.72 -14.86 -11.68
N GLN A 180 24.45 -15.19 -10.61
CA GLN A 180 25.66 -14.47 -10.23
C GLN A 180 26.72 -14.56 -11.35
N LYS A 181 26.98 -15.75 -11.86
CA LYS A 181 27.91 -15.96 -13.00
C LYS A 181 27.48 -15.22 -14.28
N MET A 182 26.16 -15.13 -14.52
CA MET A 182 25.65 -14.37 -15.67
C MET A 182 25.92 -12.87 -15.51
N MET A 183 25.74 -12.33 -14.31
CA MET A 183 26.01 -10.92 -14.00
C MET A 183 27.51 -10.59 -14.13
N GLU A 184 28.38 -11.45 -13.57
CA GLU A 184 29.83 -11.34 -13.69
C GLU A 184 30.30 -11.41 -15.16
N THR A 185 29.67 -12.28 -15.96
CA THR A 185 30.00 -12.45 -17.39
C THR A 185 29.59 -11.22 -18.21
N LEU A 186 28.45 -10.59 -17.87
CA LEU A 186 27.95 -9.40 -18.55
C LEU A 186 28.71 -8.13 -18.18
N LYS A 187 29.62 -8.18 -17.18
CA LYS A 187 30.38 -7.03 -16.68
C LYS A 187 29.50 -5.80 -16.46
N ILE A 188 28.33 -6.01 -15.89
CA ILE A 188 27.37 -4.94 -15.61
C ILE A 188 27.84 -4.24 -14.33
N ASP A 189 28.00 -2.92 -14.39
CA ASP A 189 28.30 -2.11 -13.20
C ASP A 189 27.15 -2.24 -12.18
N ASP A 190 27.51 -2.25 -10.89
CA ASP A 190 26.56 -2.44 -9.77
C ASP A 190 25.40 -1.42 -9.78
N ASP A 191 25.63 -0.24 -10.33
CA ASP A 191 24.62 0.83 -10.44
C ASP A 191 23.81 0.81 -11.74
N THR A 192 24.05 -0.16 -12.65
CA THR A 192 23.35 -0.23 -13.94
C THR A 192 21.99 -0.95 -13.80
N PRO A 193 20.87 -0.27 -14.07
CA PRO A 193 19.55 -0.91 -14.02
C PRO A 193 19.41 -1.96 -15.12
N ILE A 194 19.09 -3.19 -14.73
CA ILE A 194 18.87 -4.31 -15.64
C ILE A 194 17.37 -4.49 -15.86
N ASP A 195 16.94 -4.60 -17.12
CA ASP A 195 15.54 -4.86 -17.41
C ASP A 195 15.13 -6.26 -16.91
N ALA A 196 14.12 -6.28 -16.06
CA ALA A 196 13.68 -7.43 -15.28
C ALA A 196 13.20 -8.65 -16.11
N LYS A 197 13.00 -8.53 -17.43
CA LYS A 197 12.50 -9.62 -18.25
C LYS A 197 13.40 -10.86 -18.20
N ILE A 198 14.72 -10.67 -18.17
CA ILE A 198 15.70 -11.75 -18.13
C ILE A 198 15.73 -12.43 -16.75
N LEU A 199 15.49 -11.67 -15.69
CA LEU A 199 15.57 -12.13 -14.31
C LEU A 199 14.22 -12.61 -13.74
N SER A 200 13.10 -12.28 -14.38
CA SER A 200 11.75 -12.56 -13.87
C SER A 200 11.54 -14.03 -13.50
N GLY A 201 11.98 -14.95 -14.35
CA GLY A 201 11.85 -16.38 -14.09
C GLY A 201 12.70 -16.87 -12.90
N ALA A 202 13.89 -16.30 -12.72
CA ALA A 202 14.76 -16.64 -11.60
C ALA A 202 14.19 -16.14 -10.27
N ILE A 203 13.65 -14.91 -10.26
CA ILE A 203 12.99 -14.29 -9.10
C ILE A 203 11.75 -15.09 -8.71
N GLU A 204 10.89 -15.46 -9.68
CA GLU A 204 9.71 -16.28 -9.41
C GLU A 204 10.07 -17.65 -8.84
N ASN A 205 11.12 -18.28 -9.35
CA ASN A 205 11.59 -19.58 -8.84
C ASN A 205 12.16 -19.45 -7.42
N ALA A 206 12.92 -18.38 -7.14
CA ALA A 206 13.40 -18.08 -5.80
C ALA A 206 12.23 -17.93 -4.82
N GLN A 207 11.23 -17.13 -5.18
CA GLN A 207 10.03 -16.91 -4.36
C GLN A 207 9.24 -18.21 -4.12
N LYS A 208 9.06 -19.06 -5.14
CA LYS A 208 8.43 -20.38 -4.98
C LYS A 208 9.18 -21.29 -4.01
N LYS A 209 10.51 -21.25 -4.01
CA LYS A 209 11.33 -22.04 -3.05
C LYS A 209 11.10 -21.56 -1.61
N VAL A 210 11.05 -20.24 -1.38
CA VAL A 210 10.72 -19.65 -0.05
C VAL A 210 9.33 -20.09 0.39
N GLU A 211 8.33 -19.94 -0.49
CA GLU A 211 6.94 -20.33 -0.21
C GLU A 211 6.85 -21.82 0.16
N SER A 212 7.53 -22.69 -0.60
CA SER A 212 7.56 -24.14 -0.33
C SER A 212 8.22 -24.48 1.01
N LYS A 213 9.35 -23.82 1.34
CA LYS A 213 10.03 -23.99 2.62
C LYS A 213 9.13 -23.57 3.79
N ASN A 214 8.48 -22.41 3.67
CA ASN A 214 7.58 -21.89 4.70
C ASN A 214 6.31 -22.76 4.83
N PHE A 215 5.80 -23.31 3.73
CA PHE A 215 4.70 -24.27 3.76
C PHE A 215 5.09 -25.55 4.51
N GLN A 216 6.26 -26.14 4.19
CA GLN A 216 6.73 -27.35 4.87
C GLN A 216 6.96 -27.11 6.36
N ALA A 217 7.54 -25.97 6.74
CA ALA A 217 7.72 -25.61 8.14
C ALA A 217 6.38 -25.56 8.90
N ARG A 218 5.38 -24.89 8.31
CA ARG A 218 4.02 -24.83 8.91
C ARG A 218 3.37 -26.21 9.01
N LYS A 219 3.53 -27.05 7.98
CA LYS A 219 3.00 -28.42 8.00
C LYS A 219 3.61 -29.24 9.11
N ASN A 220 4.93 -29.19 9.25
CA ASN A 220 5.63 -29.91 10.32
C ASN A 220 5.18 -29.43 11.72
N THR A 221 4.94 -28.12 11.90
CA THR A 221 4.44 -27.58 13.17
C THR A 221 3.06 -28.13 13.50
N LEU A 222 2.14 -28.18 12.51
CA LEU A 222 0.80 -28.74 12.71
C LEU A 222 0.84 -30.24 13.06
N GLU A 223 1.70 -31.01 12.40
CA GLU A 223 1.89 -32.45 12.71
C GLU A 223 2.42 -32.66 14.13
N TYR A 224 3.18 -31.71 14.69
CA TYR A 224 3.62 -31.74 16.08
C TYR A 224 2.50 -31.42 17.07
N ASP A 225 1.60 -30.49 16.73
CA ASP A 225 0.48 -30.12 17.61
C ASP A 225 -0.59 -31.21 17.65
N ASP A 226 -0.67 -32.09 16.63
CA ASP A 226 -1.62 -33.20 16.52
C ASP A 226 -1.12 -34.47 17.22
N MET A 227 0.13 -34.52 17.72
CA MET A 227 0.72 -35.65 18.50
C MET A 227 0.57 -35.44 20.01
#